data_32b10eafe72b183bb0d95f7fc365f322
#
_entry.id   32b10eafe72b183bb0d95f7fc365f322
#
_cell.length_a   1.000
_cell.length_b   1.000
_cell.length_c   1.000
_cell.angle_alpha   90.00
_cell.angle_beta   90.00
_cell.angle_gamma   90.00
#
_symmetry.space_group_name_H-M   'P 1'
#
loop_
_entity.id
_entity.type
_entity.pdbx_description
1 polymer ?
#
loop_
_entity_poly.entity_id
_entity_poly.type
_entity_poly.pdbx_seq_one_letter_code
_entity_poly.pdbx_strand_id
1 'polypeptide(L)'
;MSFSVNNSQSVVTNQVQNNNQNQVQNNNQTVNVNNQIQTQQRLESIITEREGEKLIPLEEQKRIESEDQIVIREHKSLTGPNCRTGDVLNGASNEKDLKVLSECQEAIGIVKNTKKMDDGDFKFLLDLDKKFDFLLNEGNNQKTDGLLVVEIVPKDQNIAGVFLPKTGDKVDIWGAWVTDKPKGWHEIHPAWKVGNG
;
A
#
# COMPACT_ATOMS: atom_id res chain seq x y z
N MET A 1 -60.25 50.00 -9.41
CA MET A 1 -59.74 49.06 -10.38
C MET A 1 -58.30 48.68 -9.92
N SER A 2 -58.17 47.50 -9.31
CA SER A 2 -56.88 47.04 -8.80
C SER A 2 -56.33 45.98 -9.79
N PHE A 3 -55.18 46.26 -10.35
CA PHE A 3 -54.47 45.29 -11.20
C PHE A 3 -53.58 44.45 -10.35
N SER A 4 -53.85 43.17 -10.35
CA SER A 4 -52.95 42.13 -9.76
C SER A 4 -51.91 41.79 -10.80
N VAL A 5 -50.60 42.02 -10.51
CA VAL A 5 -49.49 41.62 -11.37
C VAL A 5 -48.98 40.28 -10.90
N ASN A 6 -49.02 39.32 -11.82
CA ASN A 6 -48.68 37.92 -11.65
C ASN A 6 -47.23 37.66 -11.20
N ASN A 7 -47.13 36.86 -10.16
CA ASN A 7 -45.87 36.33 -9.59
C ASN A 7 -45.48 34.99 -10.26
N SER A 8 -45.28 35.01 -11.59
CA SER A 8 -44.94 33.80 -12.35
C SER A 8 -43.47 33.62 -12.70
N GLN A 9 -42.61 34.63 -12.39
CA GLN A 9 -41.19 34.55 -12.75
C GLN A 9 -40.29 33.94 -11.67
N SER A 10 -40.71 33.90 -10.40
CA SER A 10 -39.89 33.38 -9.31
C SER A 10 -39.86 31.85 -9.19
N VAL A 11 -40.90 31.18 -9.73
CA VAL A 11 -41.01 29.70 -9.65
C VAL A 11 -40.15 29.00 -10.68
N VAL A 12 -39.99 29.59 -11.87
CA VAL A 12 -39.19 28.99 -12.96
C VAL A 12 -37.68 29.05 -12.67
N THR A 13 -37.18 30.14 -12.08
CA THR A 13 -35.77 30.31 -11.72
C THR A 13 -35.35 29.36 -10.61
N ASN A 14 -36.19 29.09 -9.62
CA ASN A 14 -35.86 28.16 -8.54
C ASN A 14 -35.88 26.70 -8.99
N GLN A 15 -36.69 26.30 -9.95
CA GLN A 15 -36.71 24.95 -10.49
C GLN A 15 -35.46 24.67 -11.37
N VAL A 16 -34.99 25.63 -12.16
CA VAL A 16 -33.81 25.49 -13.00
C VAL A 16 -32.54 25.44 -12.13
N GLN A 17 -32.44 26.25 -11.07
CA GLN A 17 -31.31 26.20 -10.15
C GLN A 17 -31.26 24.88 -9.35
N ASN A 18 -32.38 24.37 -8.86
CA ASN A 18 -32.45 23.10 -8.15
C ASN A 18 -32.11 21.90 -9.07
N ASN A 19 -32.52 21.91 -10.33
CA ASN A 19 -32.20 20.87 -11.29
C ASN A 19 -30.68 20.87 -11.65
N ASN A 20 -30.07 22.04 -11.79
CA ASN A 20 -28.66 22.14 -12.05
C ASN A 20 -27.79 21.71 -10.84
N GLN A 21 -28.18 22.05 -9.61
CA GLN A 21 -27.47 21.60 -8.41
C GLN A 21 -27.59 20.09 -8.23
N ASN A 22 -28.76 19.48 -8.48
CA ASN A 22 -28.92 18.03 -8.40
C ASN A 22 -28.14 17.28 -9.51
N GLN A 23 -28.06 17.82 -10.73
CA GLN A 23 -27.27 17.23 -11.79
C GLN A 23 -25.75 17.32 -11.50
N VAL A 24 -25.27 18.44 -10.96
CA VAL A 24 -23.85 18.61 -10.58
C VAL A 24 -23.49 17.70 -9.41
N GLN A 25 -24.37 17.54 -8.41
CA GLN A 25 -24.15 16.62 -7.29
C GLN A 25 -24.15 15.16 -7.76
N ASN A 26 -25.08 14.74 -8.62
CA ASN A 26 -25.11 13.39 -9.17
C ASN A 26 -23.88 13.08 -10.04
N ASN A 27 -23.44 14.04 -10.87
CA ASN A 27 -22.24 13.88 -11.68
C ASN A 27 -20.98 13.75 -10.80
N ASN A 28 -20.84 14.55 -9.74
CA ASN A 28 -19.73 14.48 -8.81
C ASN A 28 -19.72 13.17 -8.02
N GLN A 29 -20.87 12.65 -7.62
CA GLN A 29 -20.98 11.34 -6.97
C GLN A 29 -20.60 10.21 -7.92
N THR A 30 -21.08 10.24 -9.16
CA THR A 30 -20.76 9.23 -10.18
C THR A 30 -19.26 9.23 -10.52
N VAL A 31 -18.65 10.40 -10.68
CA VAL A 31 -17.20 10.54 -10.94
C VAL A 31 -16.39 10.00 -9.75
N ASN A 32 -16.82 10.30 -8.53
CA ASN A 32 -16.12 9.81 -7.32
C ASN A 32 -16.22 8.28 -7.19
N VAL A 33 -17.38 7.68 -7.43
CA VAL A 33 -17.55 6.21 -7.42
C VAL A 33 -16.70 5.56 -8.50
N ASN A 34 -16.69 6.11 -9.73
CA ASN A 34 -15.88 5.57 -10.81
C ASN A 34 -14.36 5.64 -10.49
N ASN A 35 -13.89 6.74 -9.90
CA ASN A 35 -12.51 6.88 -9.47
C ASN A 35 -12.16 5.87 -8.36
N GLN A 36 -13.05 5.63 -7.41
CA GLN A 36 -12.87 4.62 -6.38
C GLN A 36 -12.80 3.21 -6.96
N ILE A 37 -13.67 2.87 -7.91
CA ILE A 37 -13.65 1.57 -8.59
C ILE A 37 -12.35 1.37 -9.36
N GLN A 38 -11.90 2.38 -10.12
CA GLN A 38 -10.64 2.31 -10.86
C GLN A 38 -9.44 2.16 -9.92
N THR A 39 -9.42 2.90 -8.81
CA THR A 39 -8.37 2.77 -7.79
C THR A 39 -8.36 1.37 -7.18
N GLN A 40 -9.52 0.83 -6.83
CA GLN A 40 -9.62 -0.51 -6.27
C GLN A 40 -9.17 -1.58 -7.27
N GLN A 41 -9.60 -1.50 -8.53
CA GLN A 41 -9.15 -2.42 -9.59
C GLN A 41 -7.63 -2.34 -9.81
N ARG A 42 -7.04 -1.14 -9.73
CA ARG A 42 -5.60 -0.95 -9.83
C ARG A 42 -4.86 -1.60 -8.65
N LEU A 43 -5.32 -1.39 -7.43
CA LEU A 43 -4.74 -2.03 -6.24
C LEU A 43 -4.85 -3.56 -6.30
N GLU A 44 -5.97 -4.08 -6.81
CA GLU A 44 -6.15 -5.52 -7.04
C GLU A 44 -5.17 -6.06 -8.09
N SER A 45 -4.92 -5.32 -9.18
CA SER A 45 -3.93 -5.72 -10.17
C SER A 45 -2.52 -5.76 -9.58
N ILE A 46 -2.13 -4.73 -8.83
CA ILE A 46 -0.81 -4.65 -8.16
C ILE A 46 -0.62 -5.83 -7.21
N ILE A 47 -1.62 -6.11 -6.35
CA ILE A 47 -1.48 -7.18 -5.35
C ILE A 47 -1.59 -8.58 -5.95
N THR A 48 -2.21 -8.72 -7.14
CA THR A 48 -2.34 -9.99 -7.85
C THR A 48 -1.22 -10.26 -8.82
N GLU A 49 -0.39 -9.23 -9.12
CA GLU A 49 0.72 -9.40 -10.05
C GLU A 49 1.61 -10.55 -9.58
N ARG A 50 1.45 -11.67 -10.23
CA ARG A 50 2.27 -12.85 -10.01
C ARG A 50 3.66 -12.60 -10.54
N GLU A 51 4.58 -13.17 -9.87
CA GLU A 51 5.99 -13.34 -10.17
C GLU A 51 6.25 -14.05 -11.50
N GLY A 52 5.72 -13.51 -12.58
CA GLY A 52 6.25 -13.78 -13.90
C GLY A 52 7.55 -13.02 -14.02
N GLU A 53 8.67 -13.71 -13.84
CA GLU A 53 10.04 -13.18 -13.87
C GLU A 53 10.32 -12.44 -15.17
N LYS A 54 9.86 -11.21 -15.27
CA LYS A 54 10.47 -10.27 -16.20
C LYS A 54 11.59 -9.59 -15.43
N LEU A 55 12.81 -10.09 -15.59
CA LEU A 55 14.00 -9.46 -15.02
C LEU A 55 13.98 -7.97 -15.38
N ILE A 56 14.09 -7.13 -14.37
CA ILE A 56 14.21 -5.69 -14.56
C ILE A 56 15.49 -5.38 -15.37
N PRO A 57 15.51 -4.34 -16.19
CA PRO A 57 16.68 -3.99 -17.00
C PRO A 57 17.93 -3.80 -16.15
N LEU A 58 19.10 -4.15 -16.68
CA LEU A 58 20.37 -4.09 -15.96
C LEU A 58 20.68 -2.70 -15.38
N GLU A 59 20.31 -1.64 -16.09
CA GLU A 59 20.54 -0.26 -15.61
C GLU A 59 19.64 0.07 -14.42
N GLU A 60 18.41 -0.45 -14.40
CA GLU A 60 17.51 -0.33 -13.24
C GLU A 60 18.04 -1.12 -12.05
N GLN A 61 18.58 -2.33 -12.27
CA GLN A 61 19.21 -3.12 -11.21
C GLN A 61 20.39 -2.36 -10.56
N LYS A 62 21.27 -1.78 -11.36
CA LYS A 62 22.40 -0.98 -10.86
C LYS A 62 21.96 0.25 -10.06
N ARG A 63 20.90 0.91 -10.53
CA ARG A 63 20.33 2.06 -9.83
C ARG A 63 19.81 1.65 -8.45
N ILE A 64 19.00 0.59 -8.40
CA ILE A 64 18.46 0.04 -7.14
C ILE A 64 19.60 -0.38 -6.21
N GLU A 65 20.61 -1.07 -6.69
CA GLU A 65 21.78 -1.45 -5.88
C GLU A 65 22.50 -0.24 -5.27
N SER A 66 22.60 0.85 -6.03
CA SER A 66 23.21 2.09 -5.54
C SER A 66 22.34 2.77 -4.48
N GLU A 67 21.04 2.83 -4.69
CA GLU A 67 20.06 3.37 -3.73
C GLU A 67 20.08 2.55 -2.44
N ASP A 68 20.04 1.23 -2.52
CA ASP A 68 20.12 0.31 -1.38
C ASP A 68 21.38 0.53 -0.53
N GLN A 69 22.54 0.78 -1.17
CA GLN A 69 23.79 1.03 -0.42
C GLN A 69 23.72 2.33 0.38
N ILE A 70 23.04 3.34 -0.12
CA ILE A 70 22.80 4.60 0.60
C ILE A 70 21.87 4.33 1.78
N VAL A 71 20.77 3.64 1.54
CA VAL A 71 19.76 3.30 2.55
C VAL A 71 20.37 2.50 3.70
N ILE A 72 21.13 1.43 3.41
CA ILE A 72 21.82 0.59 4.42
C ILE A 72 22.77 1.44 5.29
N ARG A 73 23.42 2.44 4.71
CA ARG A 73 24.32 3.32 5.43
C ARG A 73 23.59 4.29 6.36
N GLU A 74 22.46 4.82 5.92
CA GLU A 74 21.70 5.86 6.60
C GLU A 74 20.73 5.29 7.65
N HIS A 75 20.16 4.10 7.39
CA HIS A 75 19.14 3.47 8.25
C HIS A 75 19.67 2.17 8.87
N LYS A 76 20.06 2.26 10.14
CA LYS A 76 20.50 1.09 10.90
C LYS A 76 19.30 0.23 11.31
N SER A 77 19.50 -1.10 11.31
CA SER A 77 18.54 -2.03 11.89
C SER A 77 18.19 -1.69 13.32
N LEU A 78 16.89 -1.75 13.62
CA LEU A 78 16.40 -1.60 14.98
C LEU A 78 16.86 -2.80 15.83
N THR A 79 16.84 -2.62 17.14
CA THR A 79 17.10 -3.68 18.12
C THR A 79 16.04 -3.63 19.20
N GLY A 80 15.74 -4.76 19.83
CA GLY A 80 14.80 -4.81 20.94
C GLY A 80 13.83 -5.99 20.87
N PRO A 81 12.82 -6.00 21.74
CA PRO A 81 11.95 -7.17 21.96
C PRO A 81 11.04 -7.50 20.75
N ASN A 82 10.88 -6.55 19.83
CA ASN A 82 10.09 -6.75 18.62
C ASN A 82 10.93 -7.30 17.44
N CYS A 83 12.24 -7.37 17.60
CA CYS A 83 13.15 -7.86 16.57
C CYS A 83 13.36 -9.37 16.69
N ARG A 84 13.32 -10.07 15.54
CA ARG A 84 13.68 -11.48 15.45
C ARG A 84 15.20 -11.62 15.53
N THR A 85 15.66 -12.70 16.16
CA THR A 85 17.08 -13.07 16.21
C THR A 85 17.35 -14.25 15.27
N GLY A 86 18.58 -14.34 14.73
CA GLY A 86 19.00 -15.38 13.81
C GLY A 86 18.65 -15.06 12.36
N ASP A 87 18.21 -16.05 11.61
CA ASP A 87 17.84 -15.90 10.19
C ASP A 87 16.54 -15.10 10.06
N VAL A 88 16.66 -13.83 9.65
CA VAL A 88 15.53 -12.89 9.54
C VAL A 88 14.62 -13.19 8.33
N LEU A 89 15.15 -13.87 7.30
CA LEU A 89 14.38 -14.26 6.11
C LEU A 89 13.71 -15.63 6.25
N ASN A 90 13.96 -16.33 7.34
CA ASN A 90 13.42 -17.67 7.56
C ASN A 90 11.91 -17.74 7.32
N GLY A 91 11.51 -18.56 6.37
CA GLY A 91 10.12 -18.80 5.97
C GLY A 91 9.71 -18.10 4.68
N ALA A 92 10.50 -17.18 4.15
CA ALA A 92 10.29 -16.62 2.83
C ALA A 92 10.57 -17.68 1.76
N SER A 93 9.67 -17.84 0.78
CA SER A 93 9.79 -18.83 -0.30
C SER A 93 10.84 -18.43 -1.34
N ASN A 94 11.10 -17.12 -1.46
CA ASN A 94 11.97 -16.48 -2.44
C ASN A 94 13.22 -15.83 -1.81
N GLU A 95 13.71 -16.34 -0.68
CA GLU A 95 14.81 -15.78 0.12
C GLU A 95 16.02 -15.34 -0.72
N LYS A 96 16.41 -16.15 -1.74
CA LYS A 96 17.54 -15.85 -2.66
C LYS A 96 17.37 -14.55 -3.45
N ASP A 97 16.11 -14.12 -3.65
CA ASP A 97 15.72 -12.94 -4.43
C ASP A 97 15.61 -11.70 -3.54
N LEU A 98 15.65 -11.85 -2.22
CA LEU A 98 15.58 -10.78 -1.27
C LEU A 98 16.98 -10.26 -0.89
N LYS A 99 17.13 -8.94 -0.86
CA LYS A 99 18.34 -8.27 -0.35
C LYS A 99 17.96 -7.51 0.92
N VAL A 100 18.52 -7.94 2.05
CA VAL A 100 18.24 -7.31 3.34
C VAL A 100 18.85 -5.90 3.39
N LEU A 101 18.02 -4.91 3.67
CA LEU A 101 18.37 -3.51 3.92
C LEU A 101 18.49 -3.25 5.43
N SER A 102 17.55 -3.84 6.19
CA SER A 102 17.54 -3.80 7.64
C SER A 102 17.00 -5.13 8.17
N GLU A 103 17.73 -5.75 9.10
CA GLU A 103 17.33 -7.01 9.73
C GLU A 103 16.08 -6.86 10.61
N CYS A 104 15.81 -5.66 11.09
CA CYS A 104 14.62 -5.35 11.90
C CYS A 104 14.16 -3.92 11.64
N GLN A 105 12.96 -3.76 11.14
CA GLN A 105 12.37 -2.48 10.81
C GLN A 105 10.92 -2.41 11.27
N GLU A 106 10.54 -1.25 11.80
CA GLU A 106 9.15 -0.88 12.09
C GLU A 106 8.55 -0.15 10.89
N ALA A 107 7.25 -0.36 10.65
CA ALA A 107 6.45 0.47 9.77
C ALA A 107 5.03 0.61 10.33
N ILE A 108 4.45 1.81 10.24
CA ILE A 108 3.07 2.09 10.63
C ILE A 108 2.34 2.71 9.45
N GLY A 109 1.09 2.29 9.23
CA GLY A 109 0.28 2.82 8.15
C GLY A 109 -1.12 2.22 8.10
N ILE A 110 -1.83 2.51 7.00
CA ILE A 110 -3.19 2.03 6.73
C ILE A 110 -3.16 0.99 5.61
N VAL A 111 -3.76 -0.16 5.87
CA VAL A 111 -3.87 -1.25 4.88
C VAL A 111 -4.82 -0.85 3.75
N LYS A 112 -4.34 -0.91 2.51
CA LYS A 112 -5.14 -0.56 1.31
C LYS A 112 -5.72 -1.75 0.60
N ASN A 113 -5.02 -2.88 0.57
CA ASN A 113 -5.51 -4.13 -0.01
C ASN A 113 -4.81 -5.33 0.61
N THR A 114 -5.46 -6.49 0.59
CA THR A 114 -4.93 -7.74 1.16
C THR A 114 -5.17 -8.91 0.23
N LYS A 115 -4.27 -9.89 0.21
CA LYS A 115 -4.39 -11.11 -0.58
C LYS A 115 -3.66 -12.29 0.07
N LYS A 116 -4.28 -13.46 0.01
CA LYS A 116 -3.59 -14.74 0.26
C LYS A 116 -2.91 -15.17 -1.04
N MET A 117 -1.60 -15.36 -1.01
CA MET A 117 -0.80 -15.78 -2.16
C MET A 117 -0.80 -17.31 -2.31
N ASP A 118 -0.38 -17.79 -3.48
CA ASP A 118 -0.40 -19.23 -3.80
C ASP A 118 0.67 -20.01 -3.02
N ASP A 119 1.80 -19.37 -2.69
CA ASP A 119 2.86 -19.92 -1.81
C ASP A 119 2.46 -19.95 -0.33
N GLY A 120 1.31 -19.35 -0.02
CA GLY A 120 0.75 -19.32 1.32
C GLY A 120 1.01 -18.02 2.07
N ASP A 121 1.76 -17.09 1.53
CA ASP A 121 1.99 -15.78 2.14
C ASP A 121 0.69 -14.97 2.22
N PHE A 122 0.57 -14.18 3.29
CA PHE A 122 -0.47 -13.16 3.40
C PHE A 122 0.15 -11.80 3.08
N LYS A 123 -0.16 -11.33 1.89
CA LYS A 123 0.35 -10.08 1.33
C LYS A 123 -0.63 -8.94 1.55
N PHE A 124 -0.13 -7.76 1.86
CA PHE A 124 -0.93 -6.54 1.85
C PHE A 124 -0.13 -5.31 1.43
N LEU A 125 -0.84 -4.29 0.98
CA LEU A 125 -0.28 -3.00 0.61
C LEU A 125 -0.54 -2.00 1.74
N LEU A 126 0.50 -1.29 2.17
CA LEU A 126 0.48 -0.38 3.30
C LEU A 126 0.74 1.06 2.85
N ASP A 127 -0.21 1.95 3.10
CA ASP A 127 -0.07 3.39 2.98
C ASP A 127 0.58 3.92 4.26
N LEU A 128 1.85 4.25 4.17
CA LEU A 128 2.70 4.55 5.32
C LEU A 128 2.33 5.88 6.00
N ASP A 129 2.44 5.93 7.31
CA ASP A 129 2.54 7.20 8.02
C ASP A 129 3.83 7.90 7.54
N LYS A 130 3.75 9.21 7.27
CA LYS A 130 4.81 10.01 6.62
C LYS A 130 6.23 9.83 7.17
N LYS A 131 6.37 9.57 8.47
CA LYS A 131 7.69 9.34 9.09
C LYS A 131 8.40 8.08 8.58
N PHE A 132 7.70 7.20 7.87
CA PHE A 132 8.19 5.95 7.31
C PHE A 132 8.33 5.98 5.78
N ASP A 133 8.12 7.13 5.12
CA ASP A 133 8.24 7.26 3.65
C ASP A 133 9.62 6.81 3.14
N PHE A 134 10.65 6.87 3.98
CA PHE A 134 12.00 6.41 3.66
C PHE A 134 12.09 4.90 3.37
N LEU A 135 11.07 4.12 3.74
CA LEU A 135 10.99 2.69 3.44
C LEU A 135 10.69 2.41 1.95
N LEU A 136 10.21 3.41 1.23
CA LEU A 136 9.86 3.30 -0.18
C LEU A 136 11.04 3.65 -1.07
N ASN A 137 11.08 3.04 -2.25
CA ASN A 137 11.97 3.41 -3.33
C ASN A 137 11.20 3.79 -4.59
N GLU A 138 11.91 4.08 -5.68
CA GLU A 138 11.30 4.40 -6.96
C GLU A 138 10.47 3.23 -7.51
N GLY A 139 10.86 1.98 -7.23
CA GLY A 139 10.09 0.78 -7.59
C GLY A 139 8.70 0.77 -6.94
N ASN A 140 8.59 1.16 -5.67
CA ASN A 140 7.30 1.32 -5.00
C ASN A 140 6.47 2.41 -5.67
N ASN A 141 7.06 3.57 -5.97
CA ASN A 141 6.36 4.69 -6.62
C ASN A 141 5.76 4.29 -7.96
N GLN A 142 6.53 3.55 -8.76
CA GLN A 142 6.13 3.18 -10.13
C GLN A 142 5.19 1.98 -10.20
N LYS A 143 5.36 0.98 -9.30
CA LYS A 143 4.73 -0.34 -9.43
C LYS A 143 3.66 -0.60 -8.37
N THR A 144 3.74 0.05 -7.20
CA THR A 144 2.79 -0.14 -6.10
C THR A 144 2.05 1.15 -5.70
N ASP A 145 2.05 2.18 -6.56
CA ASP A 145 1.44 3.49 -6.31
C ASP A 145 1.94 4.16 -5.03
N GLY A 146 3.23 3.97 -4.68
CA GLY A 146 3.84 4.50 -3.47
C GLY A 146 3.41 3.78 -2.19
N LEU A 147 2.90 2.56 -2.29
CA LEU A 147 2.54 1.72 -1.15
C LEU A 147 3.67 0.74 -0.83
N LEU A 148 3.90 0.50 0.47
CA LEU A 148 4.84 -0.53 0.90
C LEU A 148 4.18 -1.91 0.78
N VAL A 149 4.88 -2.85 0.17
CA VAL A 149 4.48 -4.26 0.18
C VAL A 149 4.84 -4.87 1.53
N VAL A 150 3.94 -5.67 2.09
CA VAL A 150 4.16 -6.42 3.33
C VAL A 150 3.71 -7.84 3.15
N GLU A 151 4.56 -8.81 3.53
CA GLU A 151 4.25 -10.23 3.42
C GLU A 151 4.47 -10.93 4.76
N ILE A 152 3.42 -11.65 5.21
CA ILE A 152 3.46 -12.50 6.40
C ILE A 152 3.54 -13.95 5.93
N VAL A 153 4.70 -14.57 6.14
CA VAL A 153 4.94 -15.97 5.73
C VAL A 153 4.07 -16.95 6.51
N PRO A 154 3.72 -18.14 5.94
CA PRO A 154 2.76 -19.07 6.55
C PRO A 154 3.03 -19.42 8.00
N LYS A 155 4.30 -19.62 8.37
CA LYS A 155 4.70 -19.99 9.74
C LYS A 155 4.42 -18.89 10.76
N ASP A 156 4.37 -17.63 10.32
CA ASP A 156 4.19 -16.47 11.20
C ASP A 156 2.72 -16.03 11.32
N GLN A 157 1.82 -16.53 10.46
CA GLN A 157 0.41 -16.10 10.45
C GLN A 157 -0.41 -16.48 11.68
N ASN A 158 0.05 -17.46 12.47
CA ASN A 158 -0.66 -17.99 13.64
C ASN A 158 0.11 -17.82 14.96
N ILE A 159 1.16 -16.99 14.97
CA ILE A 159 1.93 -16.75 16.19
C ILE A 159 1.35 -15.58 17.00
N ALA A 160 1.67 -15.57 18.30
CA ALA A 160 1.27 -14.45 19.17
C ALA A 160 1.87 -13.11 18.69
N GLY A 161 1.06 -12.07 18.63
CA GLY A 161 1.47 -10.74 18.17
C GLY A 161 1.36 -10.54 16.68
N VAL A 162 0.80 -11.50 15.93
CA VAL A 162 0.46 -11.35 14.51
C VAL A 162 -1.04 -11.56 14.32
N PHE A 163 -1.71 -10.57 13.76
CA PHE A 163 -3.04 -10.73 13.20
C PHE A 163 -3.01 -10.47 11.68
N LEU A 164 -3.93 -11.08 10.95
CA LEU A 164 -4.07 -10.84 9.52
C LEU A 164 -4.99 -9.64 9.30
N PRO A 165 -4.46 -8.49 8.88
CA PRO A 165 -5.25 -7.26 8.81
C PRO A 165 -6.22 -7.27 7.64
N LYS A 166 -7.18 -6.33 7.69
CA LYS A 166 -8.14 -6.05 6.62
C LYS A 166 -7.90 -4.66 6.04
N THR A 167 -8.37 -4.44 4.84
CA THR A 167 -8.38 -3.10 4.23
C THR A 167 -9.05 -2.09 5.16
N GLY A 168 -8.35 -0.99 5.40
CA GLY A 168 -8.76 0.09 6.30
C GLY A 168 -8.18 0.00 7.71
N ASP A 169 -7.62 -1.14 8.12
CA ASP A 169 -6.97 -1.26 9.43
C ASP A 169 -5.72 -0.39 9.48
N LYS A 170 -5.50 0.30 10.61
CA LYS A 170 -4.22 0.92 10.94
C LYS A 170 -3.38 -0.12 11.68
N VAL A 171 -2.15 -0.33 11.21
CA VAL A 171 -1.26 -1.37 11.74
C VAL A 171 0.11 -0.83 12.10
N ASP A 172 0.70 -1.44 13.14
CA ASP A 172 2.12 -1.37 13.51
C ASP A 172 2.75 -2.72 13.18
N ILE A 173 3.71 -2.73 12.28
CA ILE A 173 4.37 -3.95 11.79
C ILE A 173 5.87 -3.92 12.05
N TRP A 174 6.42 -5.11 12.30
CA TRP A 174 7.87 -5.33 12.43
C TRP A 174 8.29 -6.52 11.58
N GLY A 175 9.38 -6.36 10.85
CA GLY A 175 9.88 -7.37 9.94
C GLY A 175 11.26 -7.06 9.40
N ALA A 176 11.74 -7.90 8.49
CA ALA A 176 12.92 -7.61 7.68
C ALA A 176 12.54 -6.62 6.56
N TRP A 177 13.27 -5.51 6.46
CA TRP A 177 13.14 -4.60 5.35
C TRP A 177 14.09 -5.01 4.24
N VAL A 178 13.54 -5.28 3.07
CA VAL A 178 14.26 -5.89 1.97
C VAL A 178 13.97 -5.21 0.64
N THR A 179 14.86 -5.41 -0.34
CA THR A 179 14.57 -5.21 -1.75
C THR A 179 14.21 -6.56 -2.37
N ASP A 180 13.02 -6.69 -2.96
CA ASP A 180 12.70 -7.77 -3.90
C ASP A 180 13.40 -7.47 -5.23
N LYS A 181 14.51 -8.17 -5.50
CA LYS A 181 15.37 -7.91 -6.67
C LYS A 181 14.65 -8.07 -8.00
N PRO A 182 13.84 -9.11 -8.25
CA PRO A 182 13.03 -9.26 -9.45
C PRO A 182 12.02 -8.13 -9.67
N LYS A 183 11.43 -7.61 -8.60
CA LYS A 183 10.40 -6.56 -8.65
C LYS A 183 11.02 -5.16 -8.64
N GLY A 184 12.14 -5.00 -7.95
CA GLY A 184 12.83 -3.73 -7.80
C GLY A 184 12.19 -2.76 -6.82
N TRP A 185 11.25 -3.23 -5.99
CA TRP A 185 10.64 -2.44 -4.92
C TRP A 185 11.19 -2.82 -3.54
N HIS A 186 10.96 -1.97 -2.56
CA HIS A 186 11.18 -2.28 -1.16
C HIS A 186 9.92 -2.89 -0.53
N GLU A 187 10.11 -3.79 0.44
CA GLU A 187 9.03 -4.43 1.17
C GLU A 187 9.46 -4.83 2.60
N ILE A 188 8.50 -5.13 3.45
CA ILE A 188 8.73 -5.86 4.71
C ILE A 188 8.39 -7.33 4.47
N HIS A 189 9.43 -8.17 4.38
CA HIS A 189 9.29 -9.60 4.11
C HIS A 189 10.43 -10.41 4.73
N PRO A 190 10.12 -11.30 5.68
CA PRO A 190 8.83 -11.50 6.33
C PRO A 190 8.49 -10.44 7.39
N ALA A 191 7.20 -10.16 7.54
CA ALA A 191 6.66 -9.48 8.71
C ALA A 191 6.34 -10.52 9.79
N TRP A 192 6.88 -10.36 11.01
CA TRP A 192 6.71 -11.31 12.10
C TRP A 192 6.00 -10.75 13.33
N LYS A 193 5.62 -9.47 13.29
CA LYS A 193 4.72 -8.83 14.24
C LYS A 193 3.81 -7.88 13.49
N VAL A 194 2.52 -8.00 13.74
CA VAL A 194 1.48 -7.14 13.17
C VAL A 194 0.48 -6.84 14.28
N GLY A 195 0.52 -5.63 14.79
CA GLY A 195 -0.35 -5.11 15.85
C GLY A 195 -1.25 -3.98 15.37
N ASN A 196 -2.17 -3.53 16.22
CA ASN A 196 -2.93 -2.30 15.98
C ASN A 196 -1.99 -1.10 16.14
N GLY A 197 -2.03 -0.18 15.15
CA GLY A 197 -1.22 1.04 15.11
C GLY A 197 -1.93 2.26 15.69
#